data_32c6ee1116ee1d111a7185e0ad1596a8
#
_entry.id   32c6ee1116ee1d111a7185e0ad1596a8
#
_cell.length_a   1.000
_cell.length_b   1.000
_cell.length_c   1.000
_cell.angle_alpha   90.00
_cell.angle_beta   90.00
_cell.angle_gamma   90.00
#
_symmetry.space_group_name_H-M   'P 1'
#
loop_
_entity.id
_entity.type
_entity.pdbx_description
1 polymer ?
#
loop_
_entity_poly.entity_id
_entity_poly.type
_entity_poly.pdbx_seq_one_letter_code
_entity_poly.pdbx_strand_id
1 'polypeptide(L)'
;PKDDLRTVVGTIVRNMGSTLAACGDINRNVMAPAAPFQQHGYPVARRLADDIADLLAPKAAAGVYLELWVDGEKRYKIRPSVLASRVKKQQQHGEVFSGDSDEPLYGDTFMPRKFKVAVTVPGDNSVDLLTQDVGLVAFTDMGGRLRGCNVYVGGGMGRTHNKEETFARTADCLGYIKGTDVLPLVQAVVALQRDHGDRKVRRHARMKYLLHDNGIEWFRKEISRYFSGEIKPARTEQKPELLDYLGWHQQGDGLWFVGLPLLCGRLEGDLKGQMRQLVETYKPEIRLTPNQDLLLCNIAKNQKQEITEQLDAMGWADPSHTSLLSRHAIACPALPTCGLAVTESERILPHVLGRLETLLEELNIDSPILVRMTG
;
A
#
# COMPACT_ATOMS: atom_id res chain seq x y z
N PRO A 1 -2.22 8.67 25.95
CA PRO A 1 -3.17 8.27 26.99
C PRO A 1 -4.30 7.39 26.43
N LYS A 2 -5.00 6.63 27.27
CA LYS A 2 -6.08 5.71 26.80
C LYS A 2 -7.24 6.46 26.14
N ASP A 3 -7.50 7.69 26.59
CA ASP A 3 -8.59 8.53 26.05
C ASP A 3 -8.29 9.01 24.63
N ASP A 4 -7.03 9.33 24.34
CA ASP A 4 -6.60 9.69 22.98
C ASP A 4 -6.73 8.49 22.03
N LEU A 5 -6.40 7.28 22.48
CA LEU A 5 -6.55 6.07 21.68
C LEU A 5 -8.02 5.85 21.29
N ARG A 6 -8.97 6.05 22.22
CA ARG A 6 -10.41 5.95 21.92
C ARG A 6 -10.83 6.96 20.86
N THR A 7 -10.34 8.20 20.96
CA THR A 7 -10.61 9.26 20.00
C THR A 7 -10.06 8.91 18.62
N VAL A 8 -8.80 8.45 18.54
CA VAL A 8 -8.15 8.05 17.29
C VAL A 8 -8.88 6.87 16.64
N VAL A 9 -9.12 5.79 17.36
CA VAL A 9 -9.84 4.61 16.84
C VAL A 9 -11.26 4.99 16.41
N GLY A 10 -11.97 5.78 17.21
CA GLY A 10 -13.30 6.27 16.87
C GLY A 10 -13.32 7.16 15.61
N THR A 11 -12.27 7.95 15.39
CA THR A 11 -12.12 8.75 14.18
C THR A 11 -11.87 7.88 12.95
N ILE A 12 -10.98 6.89 13.04
CA ILE A 12 -10.73 5.91 11.99
C ILE A 12 -12.03 5.22 11.58
N VAL A 13 -12.78 4.70 12.55
CA VAL A 13 -14.04 3.97 12.30
C VAL A 13 -15.11 4.88 11.69
N ARG A 14 -15.25 6.13 12.18
CA ARG A 14 -16.20 7.10 11.59
C ARG A 14 -15.88 7.45 10.14
N ASN A 15 -14.62 7.35 9.74
CA ASN A 15 -14.18 7.58 8.37
C ASN A 15 -14.02 6.28 7.57
N MET A 16 -14.77 5.25 7.93
CA MET A 16 -14.81 3.95 7.23
C MET A 16 -13.49 3.17 7.24
N GLY A 17 -12.53 3.57 8.07
CA GLY A 17 -11.29 2.84 8.28
C GLY A 17 -11.45 1.70 9.29
N SER A 18 -10.45 0.82 9.35
CA SER A 18 -10.40 -0.30 10.30
C SER A 18 -9.02 -0.46 10.89
N THR A 19 -8.97 -0.86 12.16
CA THR A 19 -7.74 -1.28 12.84
C THR A 19 -7.54 -2.81 12.79
N LEU A 20 -8.44 -3.52 12.14
CA LEU A 20 -8.36 -4.97 11.95
C LEU A 20 -7.29 -5.35 10.93
N ALA A 21 -6.95 -6.63 10.89
CA ALA A 21 -6.02 -7.20 9.92
C ALA A 21 -4.58 -6.66 9.97
N ALA A 22 -4.14 -6.14 11.12
CA ALA A 22 -2.78 -5.63 11.27
C ALA A 22 -1.69 -6.68 10.98
N CYS A 23 -1.96 -7.96 11.22
CA CYS A 23 -0.98 -9.06 11.10
C CYS A 23 -1.42 -10.24 10.23
N GLY A 24 -2.61 -10.22 9.65
CA GLY A 24 -3.17 -11.33 8.87
C GLY A 24 -4.69 -11.19 8.75
N ASP A 25 -5.37 -12.30 8.59
CA ASP A 25 -6.81 -12.50 8.56
C ASP A 25 -7.44 -12.07 7.22
N ILE A 26 -7.27 -10.84 6.78
CA ILE A 26 -7.77 -10.33 5.49
C ILE A 26 -6.67 -9.56 4.75
N ASN A 27 -6.98 -9.07 3.54
CA ASN A 27 -6.09 -8.16 2.82
C ASN A 27 -5.81 -6.91 3.68
N ARG A 28 -4.55 -6.48 3.72
CA ARG A 28 -4.12 -5.41 4.59
C ARG A 28 -4.30 -4.03 3.99
N ASN A 29 -3.79 -3.84 2.78
CA ASN A 29 -3.90 -2.59 2.05
C ASN A 29 -3.77 -2.82 0.54
N VAL A 30 -4.33 -1.91 -0.22
CA VAL A 30 -4.12 -1.77 -1.66
C VAL A 30 -3.56 -0.39 -1.91
N MET A 31 -2.46 -0.31 -2.64
CA MET A 31 -1.78 0.96 -2.93
C MET A 31 -1.83 1.27 -4.42
N ALA A 32 -1.85 2.57 -4.73
CA ALA A 32 -1.60 3.11 -6.06
C ALA A 32 -0.67 4.31 -5.96
N PRO A 33 -0.04 4.78 -7.06
CA PRO A 33 0.74 6.01 -7.07
C PRO A 33 -0.05 7.18 -6.49
N ALA A 34 0.56 7.93 -5.57
CA ALA A 34 -0.09 9.02 -4.87
C ALA A 34 -0.32 10.25 -5.76
N ALA A 35 0.49 10.43 -6.81
CA ALA A 35 0.39 11.57 -7.71
C ALA A 35 -0.98 11.68 -8.36
N PRO A 36 -1.60 12.88 -8.36
CA PRO A 36 -2.94 13.12 -8.91
C PRO A 36 -2.95 13.31 -10.42
N PHE A 37 -1.96 12.79 -11.15
CA PHE A 37 -1.91 12.92 -12.60
C PHE A 37 -3.19 12.41 -13.27
N GLN A 38 -3.71 13.17 -14.24
CA GLN A 38 -4.92 12.84 -14.99
C GLN A 38 -4.63 12.07 -16.30
N GLN A 39 -3.39 11.83 -16.61
CA GLN A 39 -2.90 11.19 -17.84
C GLN A 39 -2.17 9.88 -17.56
N HIS A 40 -1.79 9.18 -18.62
CA HIS A 40 -0.91 7.99 -18.58
C HIS A 40 -1.42 6.83 -17.71
N GLY A 41 -2.72 6.71 -17.52
CA GLY A 41 -3.30 5.59 -16.79
C GLY A 41 -3.40 5.76 -15.26
N TYR A 42 -2.87 6.84 -14.67
CA TYR A 42 -2.94 7.08 -13.21
C TYR A 42 -4.38 7.05 -12.64
N PRO A 43 -5.38 7.70 -13.28
CA PRO A 43 -6.75 7.60 -12.78
C PRO A 43 -7.31 6.17 -12.84
N VAL A 44 -6.85 5.38 -13.81
CA VAL A 44 -7.26 3.96 -13.94
C VAL A 44 -6.61 3.11 -12.87
N ALA A 45 -5.31 3.29 -12.63
CA ALA A 45 -4.60 2.56 -11.58
C ALA A 45 -5.22 2.82 -10.20
N ARG A 46 -5.58 4.08 -9.91
CA ARG A 46 -6.23 4.44 -8.65
C ARG A 46 -7.61 3.80 -8.53
N ARG A 47 -8.48 3.94 -9.55
CA ARG A 47 -9.80 3.27 -9.52
C ARG A 47 -9.68 1.76 -9.37
N LEU A 48 -8.73 1.14 -10.06
CA LEU A 48 -8.50 -0.29 -9.93
C LEU A 48 -8.05 -0.67 -8.51
N ALA A 49 -7.23 0.16 -7.86
CA ALA A 49 -6.84 -0.06 -6.47
C ALA A 49 -8.05 0.05 -5.52
N ASP A 50 -8.91 1.06 -5.73
CA ASP A 50 -10.17 1.22 -4.97
C ASP A 50 -11.10 0.01 -5.17
N ASP A 51 -11.29 -0.42 -6.44
CA ASP A 51 -12.11 -1.59 -6.77
C ASP A 51 -11.57 -2.87 -6.11
N ILE A 52 -10.24 -3.05 -6.07
CA ILE A 52 -9.60 -4.19 -5.40
C ILE A 52 -9.76 -4.07 -3.88
N ALA A 53 -9.62 -2.89 -3.30
CA ALA A 53 -9.81 -2.68 -1.87
C ALA A 53 -11.24 -3.03 -1.44
N ASP A 54 -12.23 -2.58 -2.20
CA ASP A 54 -13.65 -2.90 -1.97
C ASP A 54 -13.94 -4.40 -2.17
N LEU A 55 -13.34 -5.01 -3.20
CA LEU A 55 -13.47 -6.43 -3.49
C LEU A 55 -12.94 -7.31 -2.35
N LEU A 56 -11.80 -6.92 -1.79
CA LEU A 56 -11.09 -7.63 -0.73
C LEU A 56 -11.52 -7.19 0.69
N ALA A 57 -12.46 -6.25 0.80
CA ALA A 57 -13.02 -5.89 2.10
C ALA A 57 -13.79 -7.07 2.71
N PRO A 58 -13.71 -7.30 4.02
CA PRO A 58 -14.43 -8.38 4.66
C PRO A 58 -15.95 -8.22 4.47
N LYS A 59 -16.64 -9.31 4.20
CA LYS A 59 -18.10 -9.34 3.96
C LYS A 59 -18.86 -9.71 5.23
N ALA A 60 -18.23 -10.47 6.13
CA ALA A 60 -18.83 -10.87 7.39
C ALA A 60 -18.94 -9.71 8.37
N ALA A 61 -19.96 -9.80 9.20
CA ALA A 61 -20.15 -8.89 10.32
C ALA A 61 -19.02 -8.99 11.38
N ALA A 62 -18.18 -10.02 11.34
CA ALA A 62 -17.10 -10.24 12.30
C ALA A 62 -16.08 -9.09 12.37
N GLY A 63 -15.91 -8.33 11.28
CA GLY A 63 -15.08 -7.12 11.29
C GLY A 63 -15.84 -5.82 11.54
N VAL A 64 -17.16 -5.84 11.58
CA VAL A 64 -18.00 -4.63 11.54
C VAL A 64 -19.20 -4.69 12.47
N TYR A 65 -19.30 -5.65 13.38
CA TYR A 65 -20.35 -5.63 14.39
C TYR A 65 -19.88 -5.10 15.74
N LEU A 66 -20.74 -4.38 16.39
CA LEU A 66 -20.56 -3.95 17.79
C LEU A 66 -21.37 -4.86 18.71
N GLU A 67 -20.70 -5.53 19.63
CA GLU A 67 -21.35 -6.22 20.73
C GLU A 67 -21.12 -5.44 22.02
N LEU A 68 -22.18 -5.14 22.74
CA LEU A 68 -22.11 -4.59 24.08
C LEU A 68 -22.32 -5.72 25.10
N TRP A 69 -21.31 -5.95 25.89
CA TRP A 69 -21.35 -6.89 26.99
C TRP A 69 -21.34 -6.12 28.31
N VAL A 70 -22.28 -6.42 29.17
CA VAL A 70 -22.38 -5.84 30.53
C VAL A 70 -22.47 -7.01 31.51
N ASP A 71 -21.57 -7.05 32.48
CA ASP A 71 -21.48 -8.09 33.51
C ASP A 71 -21.42 -9.53 32.93
N GLY A 72 -20.71 -9.69 31.82
CA GLY A 72 -20.57 -10.99 31.14
C GLY A 72 -21.78 -11.41 30.30
N GLU A 73 -22.82 -10.60 30.23
CA GLU A 73 -24.00 -10.83 29.36
C GLU A 73 -23.98 -9.93 28.13
N LYS A 74 -24.27 -10.51 26.94
CA LYS A 74 -24.41 -9.77 25.71
C LYS A 74 -25.74 -9.00 25.73
N ARG A 75 -25.66 -7.66 25.80
CA ARG A 75 -26.83 -6.76 25.85
C ARG A 75 -27.25 -6.24 24.49
N TYR A 76 -26.30 -6.13 23.55
CA TYR A 76 -26.59 -5.54 22.25
C TYR A 76 -25.64 -6.05 21.16
N LYS A 77 -26.16 -6.19 19.92
CA LYS A 77 -25.39 -6.54 18.75
C LYS A 77 -25.90 -5.75 17.53
N ILE A 78 -25.05 -4.89 16.95
CA ILE A 78 -25.35 -4.19 15.70
C ILE A 78 -24.73 -4.96 14.55
N ARG A 79 -25.54 -5.33 13.57
CA ARG A 79 -25.10 -5.85 12.28
C ARG A 79 -25.39 -4.81 11.20
N PRO A 80 -24.44 -4.40 10.34
CA PRO A 80 -24.73 -3.54 9.21
C PRO A 80 -25.61 -4.29 8.20
N SER A 81 -26.78 -3.77 7.92
CA SER A 81 -27.78 -4.40 7.03
C SER A 81 -27.44 -4.36 5.53
N VAL A 82 -26.41 -3.59 5.14
CA VAL A 82 -26.11 -3.28 3.72
C VAL A 82 -25.26 -4.33 3.02
N LEU A 83 -24.57 -5.21 3.75
CA LEU A 83 -23.60 -6.15 3.17
C LEU A 83 -24.21 -7.47 2.68
N ALA A 84 -25.32 -7.90 3.22
CA ALA A 84 -25.94 -9.19 2.86
C ALA A 84 -26.49 -9.28 1.43
N SER A 85 -26.85 -8.15 0.80
CA SER A 85 -27.44 -8.13 -0.54
C SER A 85 -26.43 -8.19 -1.69
N ARG A 86 -25.16 -7.85 -1.44
CA ARG A 86 -24.08 -7.93 -2.45
C ARG A 86 -23.48 -9.33 -2.58
N VAL A 87 -23.48 -10.12 -1.52
CA VAL A 87 -22.88 -11.46 -1.47
C VAL A 87 -23.58 -12.46 -2.42
N LYS A 88 -24.89 -12.38 -2.60
CA LYS A 88 -25.64 -13.34 -3.43
C LYS A 88 -25.36 -13.30 -4.94
N LYS A 89 -24.74 -12.24 -5.46
CA LYS A 89 -24.43 -12.11 -6.91
C LYS A 89 -23.06 -12.62 -7.34
N GLN A 90 -22.17 -12.99 -6.40
CA GLN A 90 -20.77 -13.37 -6.70
C GLN A 90 -20.49 -14.89 -6.57
N GLN A 91 -21.48 -15.74 -6.41
CA GLN A 91 -21.33 -17.18 -6.13
C GLN A 91 -21.02 -18.06 -7.36
N GLN A 92 -20.28 -17.63 -8.35
CA GLN A 92 -20.15 -18.40 -9.58
C GLN A 92 -18.74 -18.82 -10.03
N HIS A 93 -17.71 -18.83 -9.22
CA HIS A 93 -16.40 -19.30 -9.69
C HIS A 93 -15.67 -20.20 -8.68
N GLY A 94 -15.79 -21.52 -8.88
CA GLY A 94 -14.85 -22.56 -8.44
C GLY A 94 -14.46 -22.53 -6.95
N GLU A 95 -13.24 -22.91 -6.66
CA GLU A 95 -12.66 -23.00 -5.32
C GLU A 95 -12.36 -21.64 -4.66
N VAL A 96 -12.64 -20.52 -5.34
CA VAL A 96 -12.39 -19.16 -4.80
C VAL A 96 -13.19 -18.91 -3.53
N PHE A 97 -14.41 -19.36 -3.44
CA PHE A 97 -15.29 -19.09 -2.31
C PHE A 97 -15.51 -20.32 -1.43
N SER A 98 -15.50 -20.10 -0.11
CA SER A 98 -15.70 -21.14 0.90
C SER A 98 -17.18 -21.34 1.20
N GLY A 99 -17.90 -22.04 0.34
CA GLY A 99 -19.26 -22.51 0.60
C GLY A 99 -20.18 -21.56 1.39
N ASP A 100 -20.71 -22.01 2.51
CA ASP A 100 -21.66 -21.28 3.36
C ASP A 100 -20.99 -20.35 4.42
N SER A 101 -19.70 -20.08 4.30
CA SER A 101 -19.01 -19.19 5.24
C SER A 101 -19.56 -17.76 5.18
N ASP A 102 -19.67 -17.12 6.35
CA ASP A 102 -19.98 -15.68 6.47
C ASP A 102 -18.95 -14.79 5.76
N GLU A 103 -17.73 -15.29 5.57
CA GLU A 103 -16.63 -14.69 4.79
C GLU A 103 -16.31 -15.53 3.55
N PRO A 104 -17.05 -15.38 2.45
CA PRO A 104 -16.92 -16.30 1.32
C PRO A 104 -15.50 -16.35 0.73
N LEU A 105 -14.81 -15.21 0.61
CA LEU A 105 -13.46 -15.15 0.05
C LEU A 105 -12.39 -15.69 1.03
N TYR A 106 -12.50 -15.33 2.29
CA TYR A 106 -11.48 -15.69 3.28
C TYR A 106 -11.76 -17.02 3.99
N GLY A 107 -13.01 -17.49 3.93
CA GLY A 107 -13.45 -18.69 4.64
C GLY A 107 -13.35 -18.56 6.16
N ASP A 108 -13.64 -19.63 6.87
CA ASP A 108 -13.60 -19.66 8.34
C ASP A 108 -12.17 -19.57 8.90
N THR A 109 -11.17 -19.87 8.07
CA THR A 109 -9.76 -19.90 8.48
C THR A 109 -9.04 -18.58 8.22
N PHE A 110 -9.62 -17.66 7.47
CA PHE A 110 -9.02 -16.39 7.05
C PHE A 110 -7.65 -16.53 6.37
N MET A 111 -6.92 -15.43 6.21
CA MET A 111 -5.57 -15.44 5.63
C MET A 111 -4.52 -15.88 6.65
N PRO A 112 -3.56 -16.72 6.29
CA PRO A 112 -2.52 -17.20 7.22
C PRO A 112 -1.59 -16.09 7.69
N ARG A 113 -1.44 -15.02 6.89
CA ARG A 113 -0.57 -13.88 7.20
C ARG A 113 -1.02 -12.64 6.43
N LYS A 114 -0.43 -11.48 6.77
CA LYS A 114 -0.64 -10.20 6.08
C LYS A 114 -0.46 -10.35 4.56
N PHE A 115 -1.37 -9.75 3.82
CA PHE A 115 -1.43 -9.76 2.38
C PHE A 115 -1.55 -8.32 1.87
N LYS A 116 -0.81 -7.94 0.83
CA LYS A 116 -0.75 -6.58 0.33
C LYS A 116 -0.78 -6.58 -1.20
N VAL A 117 -1.50 -5.61 -1.75
CA VAL A 117 -1.61 -5.41 -3.20
C VAL A 117 -1.13 -4.02 -3.56
N ALA A 118 -0.47 -3.88 -4.70
CA ALA A 118 -0.20 -2.58 -5.30
C ALA A 118 -0.55 -2.59 -6.79
N VAL A 119 -1.06 -1.46 -7.25
CA VAL A 119 -1.35 -1.19 -8.66
C VAL A 119 -0.48 -0.01 -9.08
N THR A 120 0.11 -0.07 -10.26
CA THR A 120 0.86 1.05 -10.83
C THR A 120 0.65 1.18 -12.33
N VAL A 121 1.34 2.12 -12.97
CA VAL A 121 1.37 2.33 -14.40
C VAL A 121 2.76 2.01 -14.95
N PRO A 122 2.93 1.72 -16.27
CA PRO A 122 4.25 1.48 -16.85
C PRO A 122 5.22 2.64 -16.56
N GLY A 123 6.41 2.30 -16.11
CA GLY A 123 7.47 3.26 -15.76
C GLY A 123 7.44 3.78 -14.32
N ASP A 124 6.34 3.68 -13.61
CA ASP A 124 6.23 4.16 -12.22
C ASP A 124 6.37 3.02 -11.21
N ASN A 125 7.37 3.09 -10.35
CA ASN A 125 7.57 2.16 -9.24
C ASN A 125 7.50 2.85 -7.86
N SER A 126 6.80 3.97 -7.75
CA SER A 126 6.63 4.68 -6.47
C SER A 126 5.98 3.84 -5.37
N VAL A 127 5.31 2.75 -5.74
CA VAL A 127 4.65 1.81 -4.81
C VAL A 127 5.51 0.60 -4.43
N ASP A 128 6.78 0.54 -4.86
CA ASP A 128 7.65 -0.62 -4.66
C ASP A 128 6.97 -1.95 -5.08
N LEU A 129 6.50 -1.99 -6.33
CA LEU A 129 5.61 -3.04 -6.86
C LEU A 129 6.06 -4.46 -6.53
N LEU A 130 7.34 -4.75 -6.77
CA LEU A 130 7.91 -6.09 -6.59
C LEU A 130 8.06 -6.51 -5.12
N THR A 131 7.72 -5.65 -4.17
CA THR A 131 7.75 -5.96 -2.74
C THR A 131 6.37 -6.34 -2.17
N GLN A 132 5.36 -6.39 -3.01
CA GLN A 132 3.99 -6.69 -2.64
C GLN A 132 3.66 -8.18 -2.85
N ASP A 133 2.67 -8.68 -2.14
CA ASP A 133 2.19 -10.06 -2.37
C ASP A 133 1.56 -10.17 -3.76
N VAL A 134 0.84 -9.12 -4.23
CA VAL A 134 0.41 -8.97 -5.62
C VAL A 134 0.77 -7.56 -6.12
N GLY A 135 1.46 -7.50 -7.25
CA GLY A 135 1.77 -6.27 -7.97
C GLY A 135 1.10 -6.25 -9.34
N LEU A 136 0.48 -5.14 -9.71
CA LEU A 136 -0.23 -4.97 -10.97
C LEU A 136 0.29 -3.74 -11.73
N VAL A 137 0.76 -3.92 -12.96
CA VAL A 137 1.11 -2.80 -13.86
C VAL A 137 -0.03 -2.64 -14.86
N ALA A 138 -0.81 -1.57 -14.73
CA ALA A 138 -2.02 -1.33 -15.50
C ALA A 138 -1.72 -0.69 -16.86
N PHE A 139 -2.14 -1.34 -17.94
CA PHE A 139 -2.07 -0.81 -19.30
C PHE A 139 -3.42 -0.25 -19.71
N THR A 140 -3.41 0.96 -20.29
CA THR A 140 -4.61 1.62 -20.82
C THR A 140 -4.55 1.76 -22.35
N ASP A 141 -5.71 1.95 -22.96
CA ASP A 141 -5.79 2.43 -24.34
C ASP A 141 -5.68 3.96 -24.39
N MET A 142 -5.68 4.51 -25.61
CA MET A 142 -5.64 5.96 -25.83
C MET A 142 -6.86 6.70 -25.26
N GLY A 143 -7.97 6.01 -25.05
CA GLY A 143 -9.18 6.54 -24.38
C GLY A 143 -9.16 6.42 -22.88
N GLY A 144 -8.03 5.99 -22.27
CA GLY A 144 -7.89 5.83 -20.82
C GLY A 144 -8.67 4.66 -20.23
N ARG A 145 -9.03 3.64 -21.03
CA ARG A 145 -9.71 2.43 -20.53
C ARG A 145 -8.68 1.36 -20.19
N LEU A 146 -8.91 0.63 -19.12
CA LEU A 146 -8.07 -0.50 -18.72
C LEU A 146 -8.09 -1.60 -19.81
N ARG A 147 -6.93 -1.92 -20.37
CA ARG A 147 -6.74 -3.03 -21.31
C ARG A 147 -6.37 -4.32 -20.59
N GLY A 148 -5.66 -4.20 -19.50
CA GLY A 148 -5.21 -5.31 -18.65
C GLY A 148 -4.00 -4.93 -17.84
N CYS A 149 -3.45 -5.92 -17.12
CA CYS A 149 -2.29 -5.73 -16.26
C CYS A 149 -1.24 -6.82 -16.47
N ASN A 150 0.03 -6.46 -16.39
CA ASN A 150 1.04 -7.43 -15.99
C ASN A 150 0.90 -7.67 -14.49
N VAL A 151 1.05 -8.92 -14.09
CA VAL A 151 0.83 -9.37 -12.73
C VAL A 151 2.12 -9.96 -12.17
N TYR A 152 2.46 -9.54 -10.97
CA TYR A 152 3.60 -10.03 -10.20
C TYR A 152 3.11 -10.60 -8.87
N VAL A 153 3.69 -11.69 -8.41
CA VAL A 153 3.23 -12.41 -7.22
C VAL A 153 4.39 -12.83 -6.31
N GLY A 154 4.16 -12.83 -5.00
CA GLY A 154 5.07 -13.39 -4.01
C GLY A 154 6.25 -12.50 -3.62
N GLY A 155 6.08 -11.18 -3.60
CA GLY A 155 7.06 -10.23 -3.06
C GLY A 155 6.96 -10.00 -1.57
N GLY A 156 8.05 -9.53 -0.95
CA GLY A 156 8.07 -9.12 0.44
C GLY A 156 9.48 -8.96 1.00
N MET A 157 9.80 -7.76 1.49
CA MET A 157 11.15 -7.42 1.97
C MET A 157 11.38 -7.77 3.45
N GLY A 158 10.31 -7.99 4.24
CA GLY A 158 10.43 -8.23 5.67
C GLY A 158 11.20 -9.51 6.01
N ARG A 159 12.10 -9.40 6.97
CA ARG A 159 12.93 -10.47 7.53
C ARG A 159 12.82 -10.40 9.06
N THR A 160 12.98 -11.51 9.76
CA THR A 160 13.06 -11.56 11.23
C THR A 160 14.53 -11.66 11.64
N HIS A 161 14.95 -10.79 12.57
CA HIS A 161 16.32 -10.82 13.09
C HIS A 161 16.70 -12.20 13.66
N ASN A 162 17.92 -12.67 13.41
CA ASN A 162 18.45 -13.96 13.82
C ASN A 162 17.58 -15.19 13.42
N LYS A 163 16.85 -15.06 12.28
CA LYS A 163 16.06 -16.14 11.69
C LYS A 163 16.37 -16.24 10.21
N GLU A 164 17.34 -17.06 9.87
CA GLU A 164 17.86 -17.23 8.50
C GLU A 164 16.81 -17.80 7.56
N GLU A 165 15.87 -18.58 8.09
CA GLU A 165 14.73 -19.10 7.35
C GLU A 165 13.75 -18.00 6.87
N THR A 166 13.94 -16.76 7.33
CA THR A 166 13.18 -15.59 6.86
C THR A 166 14.07 -14.68 6.03
N PHE A 167 13.64 -14.33 4.84
CA PHE A 167 14.42 -13.53 3.88
C PHE A 167 13.56 -12.58 3.05
N ALA A 168 14.21 -11.58 2.48
CA ALA A 168 13.60 -10.67 1.51
C ALA A 168 13.48 -11.38 0.14
N ARG A 169 12.38 -11.11 -0.59
CA ARG A 169 12.13 -11.65 -1.92
C ARG A 169 11.37 -10.64 -2.77
N THR A 170 11.77 -10.49 -4.03
CA THR A 170 10.99 -9.79 -5.04
C THR A 170 9.94 -10.71 -5.65
N ALA A 171 8.85 -10.13 -6.13
CA ALA A 171 7.77 -10.86 -6.79
C ALA A 171 8.20 -11.41 -8.16
N ASP A 172 7.68 -12.58 -8.52
CA ASP A 172 7.83 -13.18 -9.85
C ASP A 172 6.75 -12.69 -10.79
N CYS A 173 7.09 -12.57 -12.07
CA CYS A 173 6.12 -12.26 -13.10
C CYS A 173 5.22 -13.47 -13.38
N LEU A 174 3.93 -13.32 -13.10
CA LEU A 174 2.91 -14.33 -13.43
C LEU A 174 2.53 -14.29 -14.92
N GLY A 175 2.41 -13.10 -15.49
CA GLY A 175 2.04 -12.87 -16.88
C GLY A 175 1.11 -11.67 -17.05
N TYR A 176 0.48 -11.54 -18.22
CA TYR A 176 -0.49 -10.51 -18.55
C TYR A 176 -1.92 -11.03 -18.50
N ILE A 177 -2.82 -10.23 -17.95
CA ILE A 177 -4.25 -10.52 -17.84
C ILE A 177 -5.08 -9.40 -18.49
N LYS A 178 -6.24 -9.73 -19.11
CA LYS A 178 -7.17 -8.72 -19.63
C LYS A 178 -7.80 -7.90 -18.50
N GLY A 179 -8.25 -6.68 -18.81
CA GLY A 179 -8.88 -5.79 -17.84
C GLY A 179 -10.10 -6.38 -17.13
N THR A 180 -10.93 -7.13 -17.84
CA THR A 180 -12.11 -7.81 -17.29
C THR A 180 -11.78 -8.90 -16.27
N ASP A 181 -10.59 -9.47 -16.35
CA ASP A 181 -10.19 -10.65 -15.61
C ASP A 181 -9.26 -10.30 -14.42
N VAL A 182 -8.92 -9.01 -14.24
CA VAL A 182 -8.01 -8.57 -13.16
C VAL A 182 -8.61 -8.84 -11.78
N LEU A 183 -9.84 -8.42 -11.53
CA LEU A 183 -10.50 -8.62 -10.24
C LEU A 183 -10.69 -10.10 -9.90
N PRO A 184 -11.21 -10.96 -10.84
CA PRO A 184 -11.26 -12.41 -10.63
C PRO A 184 -9.90 -13.03 -10.32
N LEU A 185 -8.83 -12.61 -11.01
CA LEU A 185 -7.49 -13.14 -10.74
C LEU A 185 -6.99 -12.75 -9.34
N VAL A 186 -7.20 -11.51 -8.91
CA VAL A 186 -6.80 -11.06 -7.56
C VAL A 186 -7.52 -11.90 -6.48
N GLN A 187 -8.83 -12.18 -6.64
CA GLN A 187 -9.55 -13.07 -5.73
C GLN A 187 -8.97 -14.48 -5.73
N ALA A 188 -8.64 -15.02 -6.91
CA ALA A 188 -8.04 -16.33 -7.06
C ALA A 188 -6.68 -16.42 -6.35
N VAL A 189 -5.83 -15.39 -6.45
CA VAL A 189 -4.54 -15.35 -5.74
C VAL A 189 -4.73 -15.31 -4.23
N VAL A 190 -5.71 -14.56 -3.74
CA VAL A 190 -6.06 -14.54 -2.31
C VAL A 190 -6.53 -15.92 -1.85
N ALA A 191 -7.42 -16.57 -2.61
CA ALA A 191 -7.93 -17.90 -2.28
C ALA A 191 -6.81 -18.95 -2.28
N LEU A 192 -5.90 -18.92 -3.28
CA LEU A 192 -4.75 -19.80 -3.33
C LEU A 192 -3.84 -19.62 -2.10
N GLN A 193 -3.55 -18.38 -1.70
CA GLN A 193 -2.78 -18.11 -0.48
C GLN A 193 -3.53 -18.54 0.78
N ARG A 194 -4.85 -18.38 0.84
CA ARG A 194 -5.69 -18.87 1.94
C ARG A 194 -5.53 -20.38 2.12
N ASP A 195 -5.59 -21.13 1.02
CA ASP A 195 -5.65 -22.58 1.05
C ASP A 195 -4.28 -23.26 1.16
N HIS A 196 -3.24 -22.66 0.55
CA HIS A 196 -1.89 -23.25 0.48
C HIS A 196 -0.86 -22.56 1.37
N GLY A 197 -1.16 -21.40 1.95
CA GLY A 197 -0.22 -20.69 2.83
C GLY A 197 0.06 -21.46 4.12
N ASP A 198 1.33 -21.47 4.55
CA ASP A 198 1.75 -22.20 5.75
C ASP A 198 1.03 -21.63 7.00
N ARG A 199 0.31 -22.52 7.69
CA ARG A 199 -0.41 -22.21 8.93
C ARG A 199 0.27 -22.78 10.17
N LYS A 200 1.29 -23.64 9.99
CA LYS A 200 2.04 -24.29 11.08
C LYS A 200 3.18 -23.38 11.56
N VAL A 201 3.91 -22.79 10.61
CA VAL A 201 5.04 -21.92 10.90
C VAL A 201 4.71 -20.48 10.54
N ARG A 202 4.21 -19.70 11.53
CA ARG A 202 3.75 -18.30 11.33
C ARG A 202 4.80 -17.41 10.64
N ARG A 203 6.10 -17.64 10.86
CA ARG A 203 7.17 -16.87 10.21
C ARG A 203 7.30 -17.16 8.73
N HIS A 204 6.84 -18.34 8.29
CA HIS A 204 6.86 -18.81 6.91
C HIS A 204 5.52 -18.72 6.19
N ALA A 205 4.52 -18.09 6.81
CA ALA A 205 3.13 -18.05 6.33
C ALA A 205 2.85 -17.04 5.21
N ARG A 206 3.82 -16.17 4.81
CA ARG A 206 3.62 -15.21 3.72
C ARG A 206 3.71 -15.88 2.35
N MET A 207 2.99 -15.30 1.37
CA MET A 207 2.94 -15.81 0.00
C MET A 207 4.33 -15.91 -0.67
N LYS A 208 5.27 -15.05 -0.31
CA LYS A 208 6.65 -15.12 -0.84
C LYS A 208 7.33 -16.46 -0.57
N TYR A 209 7.04 -17.09 0.57
CA TYR A 209 7.60 -18.40 0.90
C TYR A 209 6.88 -19.51 0.14
N LEU A 210 5.55 -19.40 -0.01
CA LEU A 210 4.80 -20.33 -0.86
C LEU A 210 5.36 -20.36 -2.29
N LEU A 211 5.66 -19.17 -2.85
CA LEU A 211 6.31 -19.06 -4.16
C LEU A 211 7.75 -19.55 -4.17
N HIS A 212 8.52 -19.32 -3.11
CA HIS A 212 9.90 -19.79 -3.01
C HIS A 212 9.97 -21.32 -3.00
N ASP A 213 9.12 -21.94 -2.19
CA ASP A 213 9.15 -23.39 -1.96
C ASP A 213 8.62 -24.19 -3.17
N ASN A 214 7.65 -23.65 -3.91
CA ASN A 214 7.00 -24.37 -5.00
C ASN A 214 7.34 -23.84 -6.41
N GLY A 215 7.79 -22.60 -6.52
CA GLY A 215 8.12 -21.96 -7.79
C GLY A 215 6.92 -21.40 -8.55
N ILE A 216 7.21 -20.53 -9.53
CA ILE A 216 6.18 -19.83 -10.32
C ILE A 216 5.40 -20.77 -11.24
N GLU A 217 6.02 -21.83 -11.75
CA GLU A 217 5.34 -22.79 -12.64
C GLU A 217 4.30 -23.62 -11.88
N TRP A 218 4.60 -24.02 -10.64
CA TRP A 218 3.60 -24.62 -9.76
C TRP A 218 2.44 -23.65 -9.53
N PHE A 219 2.76 -22.39 -9.24
CA PHE A 219 1.74 -21.37 -8.99
C PHE A 219 0.83 -21.16 -10.22
N ARG A 220 1.40 -21.11 -11.44
CA ARG A 220 0.64 -21.04 -12.71
C ARG A 220 -0.30 -22.23 -12.90
N LYS A 221 0.16 -23.42 -12.55
CA LYS A 221 -0.66 -24.63 -12.62
C LYS A 221 -1.78 -24.62 -11.59
N GLU A 222 -1.44 -24.27 -10.34
CA GLU A 222 -2.40 -24.32 -9.24
C GLU A 222 -3.47 -23.24 -9.34
N ILE A 223 -3.11 -22.02 -9.79
CA ILE A 223 -4.06 -20.91 -9.95
C ILE A 223 -5.21 -21.25 -10.92
N SER A 224 -5.01 -22.17 -11.86
CA SER A 224 -6.05 -22.59 -12.81
C SER A 224 -7.24 -23.26 -12.15
N ARG A 225 -7.12 -23.73 -10.92
CA ARG A 225 -8.23 -24.28 -10.11
C ARG A 225 -9.15 -23.16 -9.57
N TYR A 226 -8.62 -21.96 -9.42
CA TYR A 226 -9.28 -20.79 -8.87
C TYR A 226 -9.67 -19.76 -9.94
N PHE A 227 -9.05 -19.84 -11.09
CA PHE A 227 -9.19 -18.85 -12.16
C PHE A 227 -9.26 -19.50 -13.54
N SER A 228 -10.35 -19.28 -14.24
CA SER A 228 -10.60 -19.85 -15.57
C SER A 228 -10.18 -18.96 -16.74
N GLY A 229 -9.71 -17.74 -16.47
CA GLY A 229 -9.26 -16.81 -17.50
C GLY A 229 -7.87 -17.17 -18.04
N GLU A 230 -7.50 -16.58 -19.18
CA GLU A 230 -6.23 -16.81 -19.85
C GLU A 230 -5.14 -15.90 -19.27
N ILE A 231 -4.03 -16.48 -18.82
CA ILE A 231 -2.81 -15.74 -18.45
C ILE A 231 -1.85 -15.79 -19.64
N LYS A 232 -1.61 -14.63 -20.25
CA LYS A 232 -0.72 -14.44 -21.42
C LYS A 232 0.71 -14.13 -20.99
N PRO A 233 1.69 -14.25 -21.88
CA PRO A 233 3.01 -13.69 -21.67
C PRO A 233 2.93 -12.19 -21.31
N ALA A 234 3.78 -11.75 -20.37
CA ALA A 234 3.80 -10.36 -19.94
C ALA A 234 4.07 -9.42 -21.13
N ARG A 235 3.45 -8.24 -21.10
CA ARG A 235 3.75 -7.18 -22.04
C ARG A 235 5.08 -6.52 -21.69
N THR A 236 5.76 -6.01 -22.70
CA THR A 236 6.93 -5.17 -22.50
C THR A 236 6.55 -3.92 -21.72
N GLU A 237 7.29 -3.61 -20.68
CA GLU A 237 7.11 -2.44 -19.83
C GLU A 237 8.24 -1.45 -20.04
N GLN A 238 7.96 -0.18 -19.74
CA GLN A 238 9.01 0.80 -19.52
C GLN A 238 9.79 0.42 -18.28
N LYS A 239 11.10 0.70 -18.26
CA LYS A 239 11.92 0.46 -17.07
C LYS A 239 11.30 1.20 -15.88
N PRO A 240 11.01 0.49 -14.77
CA PRO A 240 10.40 1.11 -13.61
C PRO A 240 11.37 2.08 -12.93
N GLU A 241 10.87 3.26 -12.59
CA GLU A 241 11.61 4.31 -11.90
C GLU A 241 10.95 4.60 -10.53
N LEU A 242 11.79 4.88 -9.54
CA LEU A 242 11.32 5.33 -8.23
C LEU A 242 11.02 6.83 -8.29
N LEU A 243 9.73 7.15 -8.50
CA LEU A 243 9.26 8.51 -8.51
C LEU A 243 8.91 8.96 -7.09
N ASP A 244 9.38 10.13 -6.67
CA ASP A 244 9.11 10.71 -5.35
C ASP A 244 7.98 11.74 -5.36
N TYR A 245 7.70 12.34 -6.53
CA TYR A 245 6.70 13.41 -6.73
C TYR A 245 6.96 14.70 -5.92
N LEU A 246 8.17 14.90 -5.41
CA LEU A 246 8.53 16.09 -4.66
C LEU A 246 8.59 17.33 -5.56
N GLY A 247 8.26 18.49 -4.99
CA GLY A 247 8.18 19.76 -5.70
C GLY A 247 6.86 19.97 -6.43
N TRP A 248 6.83 20.99 -7.29
CA TRP A 248 5.63 21.42 -8.01
C TRP A 248 5.42 20.67 -9.33
N HIS A 249 4.22 20.11 -9.52
CA HIS A 249 3.82 19.39 -10.74
C HIS A 249 2.44 19.81 -11.22
N GLN A 250 2.22 19.76 -12.55
CA GLN A 250 0.90 19.91 -13.16
C GLN A 250 0.15 18.58 -13.11
N GLN A 251 -1.13 18.60 -12.74
CA GLN A 251 -1.97 17.40 -12.69
C GLN A 251 -2.45 16.94 -14.08
N GLY A 252 -2.58 17.88 -15.03
CA GLY A 252 -3.10 17.63 -16.37
C GLY A 252 -4.56 18.07 -16.60
N ASP A 253 -5.20 18.60 -15.56
CA ASP A 253 -6.57 19.18 -15.57
C ASP A 253 -6.59 20.71 -15.33
N GLY A 254 -5.42 21.35 -15.43
CA GLY A 254 -5.24 22.77 -15.13
C GLY A 254 -4.88 23.07 -13.68
N LEU A 255 -4.95 22.07 -12.80
CA LEU A 255 -4.55 22.17 -11.40
C LEU A 255 -3.09 21.71 -11.21
N TRP A 256 -2.58 22.04 -10.03
CA TRP A 256 -1.23 21.72 -9.60
C TRP A 256 -1.24 20.93 -8.28
N PHE A 257 -0.14 20.25 -8.03
CA PHE A 257 0.16 19.72 -6.70
C PHE A 257 1.61 20.02 -6.35
N VAL A 258 1.90 20.03 -5.05
CA VAL A 258 3.25 20.11 -4.51
C VAL A 258 3.49 18.92 -3.61
N GLY A 259 4.61 18.23 -3.84
CA GLY A 259 5.12 17.18 -2.98
C GLY A 259 6.11 17.73 -1.97
N LEU A 260 5.88 17.43 -0.70
CA LEU A 260 6.65 17.92 0.43
C LEU A 260 7.38 16.76 1.11
N PRO A 261 8.72 16.81 1.22
CA PRO A 261 9.47 15.78 1.92
C PRO A 261 9.15 15.83 3.42
N LEU A 262 8.86 14.67 3.99
CA LEU A 262 8.66 14.49 5.43
C LEU A 262 9.61 13.43 5.95
N LEU A 263 10.67 13.83 6.60
CA LEU A 263 11.60 12.88 7.16
C LEU A 263 10.89 11.94 8.14
N CYS A 264 10.89 10.64 7.83
CA CYS A 264 10.17 9.60 8.58
C CYS A 264 8.66 9.85 8.73
N GLY A 265 8.04 10.68 7.88
CA GLY A 265 6.61 11.01 7.96
C GLY A 265 6.21 11.82 9.19
N ARG A 266 7.13 12.58 9.81
CA ARG A 266 6.90 13.33 11.03
C ARG A 266 6.57 14.79 10.77
N LEU A 267 5.46 15.25 11.35
CA LEU A 267 5.11 16.66 11.49
C LEU A 267 5.25 17.03 12.97
N GLU A 268 6.30 17.77 13.32
CA GLU A 268 6.65 18.06 14.71
C GLU A 268 6.61 19.56 15.01
N GLY A 269 6.51 19.92 16.28
CA GLY A 269 6.56 21.28 16.76
C GLY A 269 5.54 22.20 16.10
N ASP A 270 5.96 23.40 15.76
CA ASP A 270 5.14 24.45 15.15
C ASP A 270 4.68 24.10 13.73
N LEU A 271 5.45 23.25 13.02
CA LEU A 271 5.16 22.82 11.66
C LEU A 271 3.77 22.18 11.53
N LYS A 272 3.33 21.43 12.55
CA LYS A 272 1.99 20.83 12.60
C LYS A 272 0.89 21.90 12.60
N GLY A 273 1.06 22.97 13.39
CA GLY A 273 0.10 24.07 13.46
C GLY A 273 0.06 24.89 12.18
N GLN A 274 1.22 25.19 11.63
CA GLN A 274 1.37 25.96 10.39
C GLN A 274 0.81 25.20 9.20
N MET A 275 1.10 23.91 9.05
CA MET A 275 0.53 23.06 8.01
C MET A 275 -1.00 22.97 8.13
N ARG A 276 -1.52 22.85 9.34
CA ARG A 276 -2.97 22.88 9.58
C ARG A 276 -3.59 24.18 9.08
N GLN A 277 -2.98 25.32 9.40
CA GLN A 277 -3.46 26.63 8.95
C GLN A 277 -3.46 26.76 7.42
N LEU A 278 -2.39 26.30 6.76
CA LEU A 278 -2.30 26.27 5.30
C LEU A 278 -3.44 25.42 4.69
N VAL A 279 -3.65 24.23 5.24
CA VAL A 279 -4.72 23.31 4.78
C VAL A 279 -6.10 23.90 5.00
N GLU A 280 -6.36 24.55 6.13
CA GLU A 280 -7.65 25.23 6.43
C GLU A 280 -7.89 26.44 5.50
N THR A 281 -6.82 27.12 5.08
CA THR A 281 -6.89 28.30 4.19
C THR A 281 -7.16 27.92 2.74
N TYR A 282 -6.35 26.99 2.19
CA TYR A 282 -6.38 26.67 0.75
C TYR A 282 -7.20 25.42 0.42
N LYS A 283 -7.50 24.57 1.41
CA LYS A 283 -8.29 23.34 1.31
C LYS A 283 -7.82 22.40 0.20
N PRO A 284 -6.49 22.15 0.07
CA PRO A 284 -6.00 21.18 -0.89
C PRO A 284 -6.48 19.78 -0.54
N GLU A 285 -6.57 18.90 -1.54
CA GLU A 285 -6.64 17.46 -1.27
C GLU A 285 -5.29 16.99 -0.75
N ILE A 286 -5.27 16.24 0.36
CA ILE A 286 -4.04 15.71 0.95
C ILE A 286 -3.87 14.25 0.56
N ARG A 287 -2.67 13.89 0.09
CA ARG A 287 -2.28 12.50 -0.16
C ARG A 287 -0.97 12.17 0.54
N LEU A 288 -0.87 10.93 1.00
CA LEU A 288 0.36 10.38 1.57
C LEU A 288 1.04 9.50 0.54
N THR A 289 2.37 9.55 0.47
CA THR A 289 3.14 8.69 -0.41
C THR A 289 3.68 7.45 0.32
N PRO A 290 4.03 6.38 -0.39
CA PRO A 290 4.73 5.24 0.20
C PRO A 290 6.10 5.60 0.79
N ASN A 291 6.70 6.70 0.34
CA ASN A 291 7.96 7.25 0.88
C ASN A 291 7.78 8.08 2.17
N GLN A 292 6.59 8.07 2.76
CA GLN A 292 6.25 8.83 3.98
C GLN A 292 6.13 10.35 3.76
N ASP A 293 6.05 10.82 2.51
CA ASP A 293 5.90 12.22 2.14
C ASP A 293 4.45 12.66 2.02
N LEU A 294 4.24 13.97 1.87
CA LEU A 294 2.93 14.61 1.79
C LEU A 294 2.76 15.29 0.43
N LEU A 295 1.62 15.05 -0.23
CA LEU A 295 1.21 15.81 -1.41
C LEU A 295 0.03 16.72 -1.06
N LEU A 296 0.14 18.00 -1.41
CA LEU A 296 -0.95 18.96 -1.41
C LEU A 296 -1.44 19.11 -2.86
N CYS A 297 -2.65 18.67 -3.13
CA CYS A 297 -3.19 18.50 -4.47
C CYS A 297 -4.36 19.47 -4.75
N ASN A 298 -4.74 19.57 -6.03
CA ASN A 298 -5.87 20.40 -6.49
C ASN A 298 -5.67 21.91 -6.25
N ILE A 299 -4.42 22.38 -6.43
CA ILE A 299 -4.05 23.77 -6.22
C ILE A 299 -4.24 24.55 -7.54
N ALA A 300 -4.95 25.65 -7.49
CA ALA A 300 -5.10 26.55 -8.63
C ALA A 300 -3.77 27.28 -8.92
N LYS A 301 -3.50 27.53 -10.21
CA LYS A 301 -2.23 28.16 -10.64
C LYS A 301 -1.94 29.49 -9.94
N ASN A 302 -2.98 30.30 -9.68
CA ASN A 302 -2.86 31.59 -9.00
C ASN A 302 -2.52 31.49 -7.51
N GLN A 303 -2.76 30.35 -6.87
CA GLN A 303 -2.42 30.10 -5.45
C GLN A 303 -0.99 29.60 -5.27
N LYS A 304 -0.34 29.16 -6.36
CA LYS A 304 0.98 28.49 -6.29
C LYS A 304 2.05 29.38 -5.62
N GLN A 305 2.13 30.66 -5.99
CA GLN A 305 3.16 31.56 -5.45
C GLN A 305 2.95 31.77 -3.95
N GLU A 306 1.74 32.07 -3.52
CA GLU A 306 1.44 32.33 -2.11
C GLU A 306 1.66 31.09 -1.23
N ILE A 307 1.29 29.91 -1.73
CA ILE A 307 1.58 28.64 -1.02
C ILE A 307 3.09 28.41 -0.95
N THR A 308 3.86 28.68 -2.01
CA THR A 308 5.32 28.55 -1.98
C THR A 308 5.93 29.44 -0.92
N GLU A 309 5.54 30.72 -0.87
CA GLU A 309 6.02 31.69 0.12
C GLU A 309 5.72 31.23 1.57
N GLN A 310 4.54 30.63 1.80
CA GLN A 310 4.19 30.09 3.11
C GLN A 310 5.01 28.84 3.45
N LEU A 311 5.23 27.93 2.50
CA LEU A 311 6.08 26.76 2.70
C LEU A 311 7.53 27.14 3.00
N ASP A 312 8.07 28.13 2.29
CA ASP A 312 9.41 28.68 2.55
C ASP A 312 9.50 29.29 3.96
N ALA A 313 8.48 30.06 4.37
CA ALA A 313 8.42 30.62 5.73
C ALA A 313 8.30 29.55 6.83
N MET A 314 7.77 28.39 6.52
CA MET A 314 7.75 27.22 7.42
C MET A 314 9.09 26.46 7.44
N GLY A 315 10.06 26.85 6.61
CA GLY A 315 11.34 26.18 6.48
C GLY A 315 11.30 24.89 5.65
N TRP A 316 10.26 24.74 4.83
CA TRP A 316 10.19 23.61 3.89
C TRP A 316 11.22 23.84 2.78
N ALA A 317 12.29 23.06 2.81
CA ALA A 317 13.34 23.18 1.81
C ALA A 317 12.79 22.86 0.41
N ASP A 318 13.26 23.60 -0.59
CA ASP A 318 13.04 23.24 -1.99
C ASP A 318 13.55 21.80 -2.19
N PRO A 319 12.73 20.89 -2.67
CA PRO A 319 13.14 19.50 -2.90
C PRO A 319 14.33 19.35 -3.83
N SER A 320 14.61 20.34 -4.69
CA SER A 320 15.79 20.33 -5.56
C SER A 320 17.12 20.31 -4.77
N HIS A 321 17.12 20.80 -3.54
CA HIS A 321 18.27 20.79 -2.64
C HIS A 321 18.34 19.52 -1.75
N THR A 322 17.36 18.62 -1.85
CA THR A 322 17.37 17.36 -1.11
C THR A 322 18.09 16.29 -1.93
N SER A 323 19.07 15.64 -1.34
CA SER A 323 19.82 14.57 -2.03
C SER A 323 18.93 13.41 -2.43
N LEU A 324 19.29 12.68 -3.50
CA LEU A 324 18.57 11.47 -3.93
C LEU A 324 18.52 10.42 -2.81
N LEU A 325 19.56 10.35 -1.98
CA LEU A 325 19.60 9.47 -0.82
C LEU A 325 18.50 9.81 0.19
N SER A 326 18.38 11.09 0.54
CA SER A 326 17.41 11.58 1.52
C SER A 326 15.96 11.49 1.00
N ARG A 327 15.72 11.75 -0.31
CA ARG A 327 14.40 11.66 -0.95
C ARG A 327 13.77 10.28 -0.86
N HIS A 328 14.59 9.22 -0.87
CA HIS A 328 14.11 7.84 -0.89
C HIS A 328 14.38 7.08 0.40
N ALA A 329 14.89 7.73 1.43
CA ALA A 329 15.17 7.12 2.71
C ALA A 329 13.88 6.93 3.53
N ILE A 330 13.69 5.73 4.07
CA ILE A 330 12.53 5.40 4.92
C ILE A 330 13.01 4.70 6.18
N ALA A 331 12.41 5.05 7.31
CA ALA A 331 12.61 4.35 8.57
C ALA A 331 11.28 3.98 9.24
N CYS A 332 11.27 2.84 9.93
CA CYS A 332 10.17 2.53 10.83
C CYS A 332 10.37 3.26 12.18
N PRO A 333 9.30 3.43 12.99
CA PRO A 333 9.40 4.11 14.30
C PRO A 333 10.41 3.48 15.26
N ALA A 334 10.53 2.15 15.27
CA ALA A 334 11.47 1.40 16.12
C ALA A 334 11.44 1.80 17.61
N LEU A 335 12.58 1.73 18.30
CA LEU A 335 12.67 2.16 19.70
C LEU A 335 12.59 3.70 19.81
N PRO A 336 11.97 4.24 20.88
CA PRO A 336 11.33 3.53 22.02
C PRO A 336 9.86 3.19 21.77
N THR A 337 9.30 3.48 20.61
CA THR A 337 7.85 3.40 20.33
C THR A 337 7.37 1.97 20.07
N CYS A 338 8.17 1.16 19.36
CA CYS A 338 7.81 -0.20 18.97
C CYS A 338 8.34 -1.22 19.96
N GLY A 339 7.45 -1.90 20.68
CA GLY A 339 7.83 -2.96 21.63
C GLY A 339 8.42 -4.24 20.98
N LEU A 340 8.43 -4.33 19.64
CA LEU A 340 9.05 -5.43 18.90
C LEU A 340 10.44 -5.07 18.35
N ALA A 341 10.83 -3.81 18.45
CA ALA A 341 12.11 -3.34 17.95
C ALA A 341 13.25 -3.72 18.89
N VAL A 342 14.41 -4.01 18.32
CA VAL A 342 15.65 -4.33 19.01
C VAL A 342 16.60 -3.14 19.02
N THR A 343 16.45 -2.25 18.02
CA THR A 343 17.30 -1.06 17.83
C THR A 343 16.47 0.18 17.50
N GLU A 344 17.11 1.32 17.42
CA GLU A 344 16.55 2.53 16.87
C GLU A 344 16.53 2.50 15.33
N SER A 345 15.68 3.34 14.72
CA SER A 345 15.61 3.50 13.28
C SER A 345 15.32 4.96 12.91
N GLU A 346 14.09 5.47 13.07
CA GLU A 346 13.74 6.82 12.63
C GLU A 346 14.60 7.92 13.27
N ARG A 347 14.94 7.79 14.54
CA ARG A 347 15.72 8.81 15.25
C ARG A 347 17.18 8.88 14.83
N ILE A 348 17.74 7.75 14.38
CA ILE A 348 19.15 7.69 13.94
C ILE A 348 19.29 7.91 12.43
N LEU A 349 18.21 7.79 11.64
CA LEU A 349 18.25 7.92 10.18
C LEU A 349 18.90 9.22 9.72
N PRO A 350 18.59 10.43 10.26
CA PRO A 350 19.22 11.68 9.81
C PRO A 350 20.74 11.66 9.92
N HIS A 351 21.25 11.11 11.03
CA HIS A 351 22.70 10.98 11.24
C HIS A 351 23.34 10.00 10.25
N VAL A 352 22.68 8.89 9.98
CA VAL A 352 23.15 7.90 8.98
C VAL A 352 23.18 8.51 7.59
N LEU A 353 22.14 9.26 7.20
CA LEU A 353 22.08 9.92 5.90
C LEU A 353 23.22 10.91 5.71
N GLY A 354 23.46 11.82 6.67
CA GLY A 354 24.53 12.79 6.57
C GLY A 354 25.92 12.15 6.42
N ARG A 355 26.17 11.04 7.12
CA ARG A 355 27.43 10.28 6.95
C ARG A 355 27.53 9.58 5.59
N LEU A 356 26.41 9.02 5.10
CA LEU A 356 26.39 8.37 3.79
C LEU A 356 26.57 9.39 2.67
N GLU A 357 25.95 10.57 2.74
CA GLU A 357 26.10 11.64 1.77
C GLU A 357 27.57 12.05 1.63
N THR A 358 28.26 12.29 2.76
CA THR A 358 29.70 12.59 2.76
C THR A 358 30.52 11.46 2.09
N LEU A 359 30.24 10.20 2.41
CA LEU A 359 30.95 9.06 1.82
C LEU A 359 30.70 8.92 0.31
N LEU A 360 29.47 9.17 -0.14
CA LEU A 360 29.11 9.10 -1.57
C LEU A 360 29.83 10.19 -2.37
N GLU A 361 29.94 11.40 -1.81
CA GLU A 361 30.73 12.49 -2.38
C GLU A 361 32.22 12.15 -2.45
N GLU A 362 32.82 11.66 -1.36
CA GLU A 362 34.24 11.25 -1.30
C GLU A 362 34.56 10.12 -2.32
N LEU A 363 33.62 9.19 -2.53
CA LEU A 363 33.81 8.05 -3.43
C LEU A 363 33.36 8.34 -4.87
N ASN A 364 32.83 9.52 -5.16
CA ASN A 364 32.25 9.93 -6.44
C ASN A 364 31.18 8.93 -6.95
N ILE A 365 30.24 8.54 -6.05
CA ILE A 365 29.15 7.62 -6.37
C ILE A 365 27.89 8.42 -6.67
N ASP A 366 27.49 8.47 -7.94
CA ASP A 366 26.29 9.18 -8.40
C ASP A 366 25.05 8.27 -8.54
N SER A 367 25.20 6.98 -8.29
CA SER A 367 24.08 6.02 -8.40
C SER A 367 23.10 6.20 -7.23
N PRO A 368 21.78 6.14 -7.50
CA PRO A 368 20.79 6.23 -6.42
C PRO A 368 20.91 5.05 -5.46
N ILE A 369 21.03 5.35 -4.18
CA ILE A 369 21.06 4.37 -3.10
C ILE A 369 19.81 4.53 -2.26
N LEU A 370 19.14 3.41 -1.98
CA LEU A 370 17.94 3.38 -1.17
C LEU A 370 18.25 2.94 0.26
N VAL A 371 17.93 3.78 1.22
CA VAL A 371 18.09 3.48 2.65
C VAL A 371 16.74 3.07 3.23
N ARG A 372 16.66 1.86 3.74
CA ARG A 372 15.48 1.30 4.42
C ARG A 372 15.90 0.83 5.81
N MET A 373 15.60 1.59 6.84
CA MET A 373 15.98 1.27 8.22
C MET A 373 14.86 0.63 8.99
N THR A 374 15.16 -0.44 9.71
CA THR A 374 14.22 -1.10 10.64
C THR A 374 14.92 -1.39 11.96
N GLY A 375 14.21 -1.25 13.06
CA GLY A 375 14.71 -1.56 14.40
C GLY A 375 14.32 -2.91 14.96
#